data_e453041e4398dd8727f134cdf94130fa
#
_entry.id   e453041e4398dd8727f134cdf94130fa
#
_cell.length_a   1.000
_cell.length_b   1.000
_cell.length_c   1.000
_cell.angle_alpha   90.00
_cell.angle_beta   90.00
_cell.angle_gamma   90.00
#
_symmetry.space_group_name_H-M   'P 1'
#
loop_
_entity.id
_entity.type
_entity.pdbx_description
1 polymer ?
#
loop_
_entity_poly.entity_id
_entity_poly.type
_entity_poly.pdbx_seq_one_letter_code
_entity_poly.pdbx_strand_id
1 'polypeptide(L)'
;MSSPGPDPASILTELATHATAHRWSLQTILQEEDALLDNKTAVYWAVAKLGPGAGPDAYACARAILSAAAPLGAAAMGEVRAGALLAGDQSAWVAVRPWVVEAAWQDTLLLGEAGQADNMDVVGSPEEPDTFLVAFSIPLFKKRMKLKKRVSVDFFAKGRF
;
A
#
# COMPACT_ATOMS: atom_id res chain seq x y z
N MET A 1 -5.25 32.17 -1.11
CA MET A 1 -5.42 31.28 -2.27
C MET A 1 -4.11 30.50 -2.40
N SER A 2 -4.09 29.21 -2.00
CA SER A 2 -2.90 28.38 -2.15
C SER A 2 -2.81 27.96 -3.62
N SER A 3 -1.66 28.19 -4.27
CA SER A 3 -1.39 27.64 -5.59
C SER A 3 -1.52 26.12 -5.51
N PRO A 4 -2.14 25.47 -6.49
CA PRO A 4 -2.12 24.00 -6.55
C PRO A 4 -0.66 23.54 -6.61
N GLY A 5 -0.31 22.59 -5.76
CA GLY A 5 1.01 21.97 -5.78
C GLY A 5 1.27 21.27 -7.14
N PRO A 6 2.52 20.97 -7.47
CA PRO A 6 2.84 20.28 -8.70
C PRO A 6 2.14 18.91 -8.74
N ASP A 7 1.63 18.55 -9.91
CA ASP A 7 0.97 17.25 -10.13
C ASP A 7 1.96 16.09 -9.90
N PRO A 8 1.63 15.11 -9.05
CA PRO A 8 2.50 13.96 -8.77
C PRO A 8 2.95 13.19 -10.02
N ALA A 9 2.11 13.10 -11.04
CA ALA A 9 2.45 12.44 -12.29
C ALA A 9 3.54 13.19 -13.08
N SER A 10 3.49 14.52 -13.08
CA SER A 10 4.53 15.37 -13.67
C SER A 10 5.87 15.17 -12.99
N ILE A 11 5.89 15.19 -11.65
CA ILE A 11 7.12 14.97 -10.86
C ILE A 11 7.72 13.59 -11.17
N LEU A 12 6.91 12.54 -11.18
CA LEU A 12 7.39 11.19 -11.48
C LEU A 12 7.92 11.07 -12.91
N THR A 13 7.32 11.78 -13.88
CA THR A 13 7.80 11.81 -15.25
C THR A 13 9.17 12.49 -15.36
N GLU A 14 9.37 13.61 -14.67
CA GLU A 14 10.66 14.29 -14.60
C GLU A 14 11.73 13.41 -13.95
N LEU A 15 11.40 12.79 -12.81
CA LEU A 15 12.30 11.86 -12.12
C LEU A 15 12.66 10.66 -13.01
N ALA A 16 11.71 10.09 -13.75
CA ALA A 16 11.98 9.00 -14.68
C ALA A 16 12.93 9.43 -15.81
N THR A 17 12.78 10.66 -16.31
CA THR A 17 13.65 11.22 -17.33
C THR A 17 15.08 11.39 -16.79
N HIS A 18 15.23 11.95 -15.63
CA HIS A 18 16.53 12.10 -14.97
C HIS A 18 17.18 10.75 -14.64
N ALA A 19 16.41 9.82 -14.09
CA ALA A 19 16.90 8.46 -13.81
C ALA A 19 17.44 7.80 -15.09
N THR A 20 16.70 7.88 -16.19
CA THR A 20 17.11 7.32 -17.48
C THR A 20 18.42 7.97 -17.99
N ALA A 21 18.55 9.28 -17.87
CA ALA A 21 19.77 10.02 -18.27
C ALA A 21 21.01 9.52 -17.48
N HIS A 22 20.84 9.11 -16.24
CA HIS A 22 21.91 8.55 -15.40
C HIS A 22 21.98 7.01 -15.41
N ARG A 23 21.23 6.34 -16.28
CA ARG A 23 21.13 4.87 -16.38
C ARG A 23 20.60 4.21 -15.09
N TRP A 24 19.81 4.90 -14.33
CA TRP A 24 19.13 4.38 -13.15
C TRP A 24 17.68 4.01 -13.46
N SER A 25 17.17 3.02 -12.74
CA SER A 25 15.74 2.69 -12.77
C SER A 25 15.00 3.54 -11.76
N LEU A 26 13.92 4.21 -12.17
CA LEU A 26 13.03 4.93 -11.24
C LEU A 26 12.49 3.98 -10.16
N GLN A 27 12.14 2.75 -10.55
CA GLN A 27 11.72 1.71 -9.63
C GLN A 27 12.76 1.46 -8.53
N THR A 28 14.03 1.32 -8.90
CA THR A 28 15.14 1.10 -7.95
C THR A 28 15.26 2.28 -6.99
N ILE A 29 15.31 3.51 -7.52
CA ILE A 29 15.43 4.73 -6.71
C ILE A 29 14.30 4.82 -5.66
N LEU A 30 13.07 4.51 -6.04
CA LEU A 30 11.92 4.61 -5.14
C LEU A 30 11.91 3.53 -4.04
N GLN A 31 12.65 2.44 -4.23
CA GLN A 31 12.76 1.32 -3.30
C GLN A 31 14.07 1.31 -2.49
N GLU A 32 15.03 2.16 -2.82
CA GLU A 32 16.27 2.28 -2.07
C GLU A 32 16.11 3.23 -0.87
N GLU A 33 16.81 2.90 0.21
CA GLU A 33 16.91 3.76 1.38
C GLU A 33 17.82 4.95 1.06
N ASP A 34 17.41 6.14 1.46
CA ASP A 34 18.16 7.37 1.27
C ASP A 34 18.38 8.09 2.60
N ALA A 35 19.61 8.54 2.82
CA ALA A 35 19.99 9.29 4.01
C ALA A 35 19.21 10.61 4.16
N LEU A 36 18.80 11.24 3.05
CA LEU A 36 17.97 12.45 3.05
C LEU A 36 16.52 12.16 3.46
N LEU A 37 16.13 10.89 3.43
CA LEU A 37 14.82 10.38 3.83
C LEU A 37 14.89 9.60 5.15
N ASP A 38 15.79 9.95 6.06
CA ASP A 38 16.01 9.29 7.36
C ASP A 38 16.31 7.79 7.23
N ASN A 39 17.07 7.40 6.21
CA ASN A 39 17.35 6.01 5.84
C ASN A 39 16.07 5.20 5.60
N LYS A 40 15.08 5.83 4.99
CA LYS A 40 13.84 5.22 4.55
C LYS A 40 13.68 5.34 3.05
N THR A 41 12.80 4.52 2.50
CA THR A 41 12.50 4.55 1.07
C THR A 41 11.45 5.62 0.75
N ALA A 42 11.38 6.05 -0.51
CA ALA A 42 10.31 6.93 -0.97
C ALA A 42 8.93 6.26 -0.81
N VAL A 43 8.83 4.93 -1.01
CA VAL A 43 7.57 4.19 -0.81
C VAL A 43 7.14 4.17 0.65
N TYR A 44 8.08 4.11 1.61
CA TYR A 44 7.78 4.24 3.04
C TYR A 44 7.08 5.57 3.33
N TRP A 45 7.71 6.70 2.93
CA TRP A 45 7.20 8.03 3.22
C TRP A 45 5.88 8.33 2.50
N ALA A 46 5.72 7.84 1.27
CA ALA A 46 4.45 7.97 0.54
C ALA A 46 3.28 7.40 1.34
N VAL A 47 3.49 6.28 2.05
CA VAL A 47 2.45 5.64 2.84
C VAL A 47 2.35 6.23 4.25
N ALA A 48 3.47 6.54 4.89
CA ALA A 48 3.50 7.12 6.24
C ALA A 48 2.76 8.47 6.33
N LYS A 49 2.64 9.20 5.21
CA LYS A 49 1.90 10.45 5.11
C LYS A 49 0.38 10.28 4.92
N LEU A 50 -0.13 9.05 4.82
CA LEU A 50 -1.55 8.74 4.72
C LEU A 50 -2.25 8.65 6.09
N GLY A 51 -1.74 9.34 7.11
CA GLY A 51 -2.31 9.36 8.44
C GLY A 51 -3.71 10.01 8.51
N PRO A 52 -4.32 10.05 9.69
CA PRO A 52 -5.64 10.65 9.90
C PRO A 52 -5.70 12.07 9.34
N GLY A 53 -6.69 12.34 8.48
CA GLY A 53 -6.86 13.63 7.82
C GLY A 53 -6.11 13.80 6.49
N ALA A 54 -5.43 12.75 5.99
CA ALA A 54 -4.88 12.77 4.64
C ALA A 54 -5.98 12.97 3.60
N GLY A 55 -5.81 13.98 2.74
CA GLY A 55 -6.76 14.28 1.67
C GLY A 55 -6.61 13.35 0.46
N PRO A 56 -7.55 13.42 -0.50
CA PRO A 56 -7.53 12.58 -1.71
C PRO A 56 -6.24 12.72 -2.53
N ASP A 57 -5.62 13.89 -2.53
CA ASP A 57 -4.37 14.15 -3.26
C ASP A 57 -3.20 13.36 -2.66
N ALA A 58 -3.13 13.21 -1.33
CA ALA A 58 -2.12 12.38 -0.68
C ALA A 58 -2.26 10.91 -1.08
N TYR A 59 -3.49 10.39 -1.13
CA TYR A 59 -3.76 9.03 -1.61
C TYR A 59 -3.44 8.85 -3.10
N ALA A 60 -3.72 9.86 -3.94
CA ALA A 60 -3.36 9.82 -5.35
C ALA A 60 -1.83 9.81 -5.54
N CYS A 61 -1.11 10.63 -4.79
CA CYS A 61 0.34 10.68 -4.78
C CYS A 61 0.95 9.33 -4.34
N ALA A 62 0.49 8.78 -3.23
CA ALA A 62 0.98 7.49 -2.74
C ALA A 62 0.76 6.37 -3.76
N ARG A 63 -0.41 6.31 -4.39
CA ARG A 63 -0.69 5.33 -5.45
C ARG A 63 0.21 5.51 -6.67
N ALA A 64 0.47 6.74 -7.08
CA ALA A 64 1.36 7.03 -8.21
C ALA A 64 2.79 6.55 -7.92
N ILE A 65 3.32 6.84 -6.71
CA ILE A 65 4.65 6.40 -6.28
C ILE A 65 4.72 4.86 -6.20
N LEU A 66 3.75 4.20 -5.56
CA LEU A 66 3.70 2.74 -5.45
C LEU A 66 3.60 2.06 -6.83
N SER A 67 2.81 2.63 -7.75
CA SER A 67 2.69 2.12 -9.11
C SER A 67 3.98 2.27 -9.90
N ALA A 68 4.70 3.39 -9.74
CA ALA A 68 5.99 3.62 -10.38
C ALA A 68 7.11 2.73 -9.79
N ALA A 69 7.00 2.38 -8.51
CA ALA A 69 7.94 1.48 -7.83
C ALA A 69 7.65 0.00 -8.09
N ALA A 70 6.49 -0.38 -8.61
CA ALA A 70 6.10 -1.77 -8.82
C ALA A 70 6.94 -2.46 -9.92
N PRO A 71 7.20 -3.78 -9.79
CA PRO A 71 6.89 -4.65 -8.65
C PRO A 71 7.77 -4.36 -7.43
N LEU A 72 7.19 -4.42 -6.24
CA LEU A 72 7.92 -4.18 -5.01
C LEU A 72 8.72 -5.42 -4.59
N GLY A 73 9.99 -5.21 -4.24
CA GLY A 73 10.80 -6.24 -3.59
C GLY A 73 10.37 -6.48 -2.14
N ALA A 74 10.85 -7.58 -1.54
CA ALA A 74 10.47 -7.96 -0.18
C ALA A 74 10.79 -6.86 0.87
N ALA A 75 11.94 -6.20 0.75
CA ALA A 75 12.33 -5.09 1.61
C ALA A 75 11.36 -3.90 1.47
N ALA A 76 11.07 -3.48 0.22
CA ALA A 76 10.14 -2.39 -0.05
C ALA A 76 8.71 -2.70 0.43
N MET A 77 8.24 -3.95 0.31
CA MET A 77 6.96 -4.38 0.91
C MET A 77 6.98 -4.24 2.44
N GLY A 78 8.11 -4.54 3.09
CA GLY A 78 8.33 -4.31 4.51
C GLY A 78 8.22 -2.82 4.87
N GLU A 79 8.86 -1.97 4.09
CA GLU A 79 8.82 -0.51 4.27
C GLU A 79 7.40 0.07 4.07
N VAL A 80 6.64 -0.41 3.09
CA VAL A 80 5.23 0.00 2.91
C VAL A 80 4.38 -0.39 4.12
N ARG A 81 4.58 -1.59 4.68
CA ARG A 81 3.90 -2.02 5.91
C ARG A 81 4.28 -1.14 7.11
N ALA A 82 5.57 -0.84 7.25
CA ALA A 82 6.06 0.04 8.32
C ALA A 82 5.50 1.47 8.17
N GLY A 83 5.42 1.99 6.95
CA GLY A 83 4.77 3.27 6.66
C GLY A 83 3.28 3.28 7.03
N ALA A 84 2.55 2.21 6.72
CA ALA A 84 1.14 2.06 7.09
C ALA A 84 0.95 1.98 8.62
N LEU A 85 1.88 1.33 9.34
CA LEU A 85 1.94 1.34 10.80
C LEU A 85 2.08 2.76 11.35
N LEU A 86 2.99 3.54 10.80
CA LEU A 86 3.19 4.92 11.23
C LEU A 86 1.97 5.80 10.90
N ALA A 87 1.34 5.60 9.74
CA ALA A 87 0.10 6.28 9.38
C ALA A 87 -1.02 6.02 10.38
N GLY A 88 -1.07 4.81 10.97
CA GLY A 88 -2.03 4.47 12.02
C GLY A 88 -3.49 4.45 11.57
N ASP A 89 -3.75 4.40 10.28
CA ASP A 89 -5.08 4.51 9.68
C ASP A 89 -5.40 3.27 8.83
N GLN A 90 -6.54 2.65 9.12
CA GLN A 90 -7.06 1.51 8.36
C GLN A 90 -7.28 1.85 6.89
N SER A 91 -7.74 3.07 6.58
CA SER A 91 -7.94 3.52 5.20
C SER A 91 -6.63 3.58 4.42
N ALA A 92 -5.54 3.99 5.06
CA ALA A 92 -4.20 3.97 4.48
C ALA A 92 -3.78 2.53 4.15
N TRP A 93 -3.98 1.59 5.08
CA TRP A 93 -3.70 0.17 4.84
C TRP A 93 -4.50 -0.41 3.68
N VAL A 94 -5.81 -0.20 3.67
CA VAL A 94 -6.68 -0.66 2.57
C VAL A 94 -6.22 -0.11 1.23
N ALA A 95 -5.81 1.17 1.19
CA ALA A 95 -5.35 1.81 -0.04
C ALA A 95 -4.05 1.22 -0.60
N VAL A 96 -3.11 0.79 0.26
CA VAL A 96 -1.79 0.29 -0.17
C VAL A 96 -1.70 -1.23 -0.26
N ARG A 97 -2.63 -1.94 0.33
CA ARG A 97 -2.70 -3.39 0.37
C ARG A 97 -2.48 -4.08 -0.99
N PRO A 98 -3.02 -3.58 -2.13
CA PRO A 98 -2.81 -4.21 -3.44
C PRO A 98 -1.34 -4.38 -3.86
N TRP A 99 -0.44 -3.56 -3.32
CA TRP A 99 0.99 -3.61 -3.65
C TRP A 99 1.82 -4.50 -2.71
N VAL A 100 1.31 -4.79 -1.50
CA VAL A 100 2.07 -5.50 -0.45
C VAL A 100 1.55 -6.89 -0.14
N VAL A 101 0.38 -7.25 -0.65
CA VAL A 101 -0.19 -8.59 -0.44
C VAL A 101 0.21 -9.49 -1.59
N GLU A 102 1.21 -10.33 -1.36
CA GLU A 102 1.71 -11.34 -2.29
C GLU A 102 0.62 -12.31 -2.78
N ALA A 103 -0.46 -12.44 -2.01
CA ALA A 103 -1.59 -13.29 -2.33
C ALA A 103 -2.37 -12.85 -3.57
N ALA A 104 -2.43 -11.56 -3.89
CA ALA A 104 -3.26 -11.07 -4.98
C ALA A 104 -2.80 -11.55 -6.36
N TRP A 105 -1.49 -11.50 -6.66
CA TRP A 105 -0.97 -11.98 -7.94
C TRP A 105 -0.92 -13.51 -8.03
N GLN A 106 -0.62 -14.20 -6.92
CA GLN A 106 -0.66 -15.66 -6.87
C GLN A 106 -2.08 -16.19 -7.08
N ASP A 107 -3.10 -15.50 -6.54
CA ASP A 107 -4.48 -15.86 -6.75
C ASP A 107 -4.90 -15.63 -8.21
N THR A 108 -4.45 -14.59 -8.87
CA THR A 108 -4.69 -14.34 -10.31
C THR A 108 -4.07 -15.45 -11.17
N LEU A 109 -2.84 -15.87 -10.87
CA LEU A 109 -2.16 -16.98 -11.56
C LEU A 109 -2.87 -18.33 -11.37
N LEU A 110 -3.34 -18.63 -10.15
CA LEU A 110 -3.97 -19.91 -9.82
C LEU A 110 -5.44 -20.00 -10.21
N LEU A 111 -6.13 -18.87 -10.24
CA LEU A 111 -7.58 -18.83 -10.47
C LEU A 111 -7.94 -18.45 -11.91
N GLY A 112 -6.96 -17.96 -12.70
CA GLY A 112 -7.16 -17.57 -14.09
C GLY A 112 -8.03 -16.31 -14.29
N GLU A 113 -8.38 -15.65 -13.23
CA GLU A 113 -9.18 -14.42 -13.25
C GLU A 113 -8.46 -13.35 -12.44
N ALA A 114 -8.55 -12.09 -12.88
CA ALA A 114 -8.17 -10.95 -12.04
C ALA A 114 -9.07 -10.97 -10.78
N GLY A 115 -8.55 -11.56 -9.70
CA GLY A 115 -9.32 -11.77 -8.49
C GLY A 115 -9.83 -10.46 -7.95
N GLN A 116 -11.11 -10.38 -7.63
CA GLN A 116 -11.61 -9.30 -6.80
C GLN A 116 -10.79 -9.27 -5.51
N ALA A 117 -10.29 -8.09 -5.15
CA ALA A 117 -9.56 -7.92 -3.90
C ALA A 117 -10.45 -8.35 -2.72
N ASP A 118 -9.83 -9.00 -1.73
CA ASP A 118 -10.52 -9.26 -0.48
C ASP A 118 -10.96 -7.93 0.13
N ASN A 119 -12.22 -7.82 0.51
CA ASN A 119 -12.73 -6.66 1.21
C ASN A 119 -12.77 -6.92 2.71
N MET A 120 -12.49 -5.88 3.47
CA MET A 120 -12.48 -5.94 4.91
C MET A 120 -13.03 -4.64 5.48
N ASP A 121 -14.08 -4.76 6.27
CA ASP A 121 -14.68 -3.67 7.00
C ASP A 121 -14.37 -3.83 8.49
N VAL A 122 -13.84 -2.77 9.10
CA VAL A 122 -13.57 -2.72 10.54
C VAL A 122 -14.52 -1.71 11.16
N VAL A 123 -15.40 -2.19 12.01
CA VAL A 123 -16.37 -1.35 12.73
C VAL A 123 -16.05 -1.36 14.20
N GLY A 124 -15.70 -0.19 14.76
CA GLY A 124 -15.52 -0.04 16.20
C GLY A 124 -16.86 -0.11 16.93
N SER A 125 -16.88 -0.67 18.14
CA SER A 125 -18.05 -0.59 19.01
C SER A 125 -18.08 0.76 19.73
N PRO A 126 -19.14 1.58 19.60
CA PRO A 126 -19.25 2.82 20.38
C PRO A 126 -19.41 2.57 21.89
N GLU A 127 -19.96 1.41 22.25
CA GLU A 127 -20.25 1.04 23.66
C GLU A 127 -19.04 0.40 24.35
N GLU A 128 -18.15 -0.23 23.56
CA GLU A 128 -16.97 -0.92 24.07
C GLU A 128 -15.72 -0.44 23.29
N PRO A 129 -15.00 0.56 23.81
CA PRO A 129 -13.89 1.19 23.05
C PRO A 129 -12.72 0.27 22.77
N ASP A 130 -12.66 -0.90 23.43
CA ASP A 130 -11.61 -1.90 23.22
C ASP A 130 -12.03 -3.07 22.32
N THR A 131 -13.28 -3.08 21.86
CA THR A 131 -13.81 -4.09 20.95
C THR A 131 -14.01 -3.52 19.56
N PHE A 132 -13.82 -4.37 18.57
CA PHE A 132 -14.11 -4.05 17.16
C PHE A 132 -14.60 -5.31 16.43
N LEU A 133 -15.47 -5.10 15.48
CA LEU A 133 -15.93 -6.14 14.57
C LEU A 133 -15.15 -6.04 13.26
N VAL A 134 -14.66 -7.17 12.78
CA VAL A 134 -14.03 -7.26 11.46
C VAL A 134 -14.89 -8.16 10.56
N ALA A 135 -15.42 -7.59 9.49
CA ALA A 135 -16.15 -8.32 8.47
C ALA A 135 -15.23 -8.53 7.26
N PHE A 136 -15.02 -9.80 6.89
CA PHE A 136 -14.24 -10.18 5.71
C PHE A 136 -15.16 -10.63 4.59
N SER A 137 -14.97 -10.07 3.40
CA SER A 137 -15.52 -10.57 2.15
C SER A 137 -14.39 -11.12 1.29
N ILE A 138 -14.30 -12.44 1.23
CA ILE A 138 -13.22 -13.15 0.53
C ILE A 138 -13.81 -13.81 -0.72
N PRO A 139 -13.61 -13.21 -1.91
CA PRO A 139 -14.08 -13.80 -3.16
C PRO A 139 -13.48 -15.19 -3.38
N LEU A 140 -14.28 -16.09 -3.95
CA LEU A 140 -13.86 -17.47 -4.25
C LEU A 140 -13.28 -18.25 -3.05
N PHE A 141 -13.68 -17.91 -1.81
CA PHE A 141 -13.14 -18.50 -0.58
C PHE A 141 -13.01 -20.03 -0.65
N LYS A 142 -14.06 -20.74 -1.08
CA LYS A 142 -14.04 -22.20 -1.19
C LYS A 142 -12.96 -22.71 -2.16
N LYS A 143 -12.77 -22.03 -3.31
CA LYS A 143 -11.78 -22.39 -4.33
C LYS A 143 -10.37 -22.11 -3.80
N ARG A 144 -10.15 -20.96 -3.16
CA ARG A 144 -8.88 -20.60 -2.53
C ARG A 144 -8.50 -21.57 -1.41
N MET A 145 -9.44 -21.96 -0.54
CA MET A 145 -9.20 -22.91 0.53
C MET A 145 -8.84 -24.32 0.01
N LYS A 146 -9.42 -24.75 -1.10
CA LYS A 146 -9.04 -26.03 -1.73
C LYS A 146 -7.60 -26.02 -2.24
N LEU A 147 -7.13 -24.90 -2.79
CA LEU A 147 -5.80 -24.76 -3.37
C LEU A 147 -4.71 -24.50 -2.33
N LYS A 148 -4.95 -23.56 -1.41
CA LYS A 148 -3.95 -23.07 -0.46
C LYS A 148 -4.07 -23.66 0.94
N LYS A 149 -5.19 -24.33 1.25
CA LYS A 149 -5.53 -24.90 2.58
C LYS A 149 -5.61 -23.85 3.71
N ARG A 150 -5.24 -22.61 3.44
CA ARG A 150 -5.36 -21.46 4.36
C ARG A 150 -5.53 -20.16 3.59
N VAL A 151 -6.20 -19.22 4.19
CA VAL A 151 -6.29 -17.83 3.73
C VAL A 151 -5.76 -16.96 4.87
N SER A 152 -4.75 -16.14 4.58
CA SER A 152 -4.23 -15.16 5.53
C SER A 152 -4.83 -13.80 5.20
N VAL A 153 -5.23 -13.07 6.22
CA VAL A 153 -5.78 -11.72 6.08
C VAL A 153 -5.03 -10.82 7.05
N ASP A 154 -4.37 -9.79 6.51
CA ASP A 154 -3.71 -8.77 7.29
C ASP A 154 -4.68 -7.59 7.49
N PHE A 155 -4.81 -7.11 8.70
CA PHE A 155 -5.64 -5.96 9.01
C PHE A 155 -4.96 -5.06 10.04
N PHE A 156 -5.42 -3.82 10.10
CA PHE A 156 -4.90 -2.81 10.98
C PHE A 156 -5.94 -2.48 12.05
N ALA A 157 -5.60 -2.62 13.32
CA ALA A 157 -6.48 -2.25 14.42
C ALA A 157 -5.72 -1.46 15.47
N LYS A 158 -6.17 -0.25 15.78
CA LYS A 158 -5.58 0.64 16.82
C LYS A 158 -4.04 0.78 16.71
N GLY A 159 -3.52 0.94 15.51
CA GLY A 159 -2.08 1.10 15.29
C GLY A 159 -1.25 -0.19 15.50
N ARG A 160 -1.87 -1.36 15.41
CA ARG A 160 -1.21 -2.68 15.49
C ARG A 160 -1.61 -3.53 14.28
N PHE A 161 -0.64 -4.29 13.77
CA PHE A 161 -0.87 -5.38 12.82
C PHE A 161 -1.29 -6.64 13.54
#